data_f880fea0d214f718219951154b1c223b
#
_entry.id   f880fea0d214f718219951154b1c223b
#
_cell.length_a   1.000
_cell.length_b   1.000
_cell.length_c   1.000
_cell.angle_alpha   90.00
_cell.angle_beta   90.00
_cell.angle_gamma   90.00
#
_symmetry.space_group_name_H-M   'P 1'
#
loop_
_entity.id
_entity.type
_entity.pdbx_description
1 polymer ?
#
loop_
_entity_poly.entity_id
_entity_poly.type
_entity_poly.pdbx_seq_one_letter_code
_entity_poly.pdbx_strand_id
1 'polypeptide(L)'
;MQDRLSLTFSALSDPTRRAVLARLAQGEASVTDLAQPFLKNMSLPAITKHLKVLEKAGLITKTREAQWRPCKLNPEALRDAADWMEQYRMFWEESFDRLDAYLKTVNTAKTAKGKKDVSK
;
A
#
# COMPACT_ATOMS: atom_id res chain seq x y z
N MET A 1 11.06 19.46 -11.65
CA MET A 1 10.11 18.51 -12.22
C MET A 1 10.22 17.16 -11.54
N GLN A 2 9.10 16.59 -11.18
CA GLN A 2 9.11 15.32 -10.48
C GLN A 2 8.87 14.19 -11.46
N ASP A 3 9.68 13.17 -11.34
CA ASP A 3 9.49 11.99 -12.15
C ASP A 3 8.36 11.15 -11.57
N ARG A 4 7.91 10.17 -12.34
CA ARG A 4 6.78 9.34 -11.96
C ARG A 4 7.04 8.56 -10.68
N LEU A 5 8.25 8.04 -10.52
CA LEU A 5 8.59 7.28 -9.34
C LEU A 5 8.52 8.14 -8.09
N SER A 6 9.03 9.35 -8.17
CA SER A 6 8.97 10.26 -7.03
C SER A 6 7.54 10.61 -6.67
N LEU A 7 6.70 10.83 -7.68
CA LEU A 7 5.29 11.10 -7.44
C LEU A 7 4.61 9.93 -6.76
N THR A 8 4.95 8.72 -7.17
CA THR A 8 4.37 7.52 -6.57
C THR A 8 4.75 7.41 -5.10
N PHE A 9 6.02 7.54 -4.79
CA PHE A 9 6.44 7.43 -3.40
C PHE A 9 5.88 8.55 -2.54
N SER A 10 5.81 9.76 -3.11
CA SER A 10 5.22 10.87 -2.37
C SER A 10 3.75 10.59 -2.06
N ALA A 11 3.01 10.08 -3.03
CA ALA A 11 1.60 9.77 -2.80
C ALA A 11 1.44 8.67 -1.76
N LEU A 12 2.35 7.71 -1.73
CA LEU A 12 2.28 6.60 -0.79
C LEU A 12 2.73 6.98 0.62
N SER A 13 3.26 8.16 0.80
CA SER A 13 3.77 8.56 2.11
C SER A 13 2.68 8.93 3.10
N ASP A 14 1.44 9.02 2.66
CA ASP A 14 0.33 9.39 3.52
C ASP A 14 -0.56 8.19 3.83
N PRO A 15 -0.89 7.95 5.11
CA PRO A 15 -1.68 6.77 5.46
C PRO A 15 -3.11 6.79 4.91
N THR A 16 -3.72 7.97 4.80
CA THR A 16 -5.06 8.04 4.22
C THR A 16 -5.03 7.58 2.77
N ARG A 17 -4.03 8.03 2.03
CA ARG A 17 -3.92 7.64 0.63
C ARG A 17 -3.65 6.15 0.48
N ARG A 18 -2.84 5.59 1.38
CA ARG A 18 -2.62 4.14 1.34
C ARG A 18 -3.90 3.37 1.64
N ALA A 19 -4.72 3.89 2.55
CA ALA A 19 -5.99 3.25 2.86
C ALA A 19 -6.95 3.28 1.67
N VAL A 20 -6.95 4.39 0.94
CA VAL A 20 -7.76 4.50 -0.26
C VAL A 20 -7.34 3.45 -1.28
N LEU A 21 -6.04 3.30 -1.48
CA LEU A 21 -5.54 2.31 -2.44
C LEU A 21 -5.90 0.90 -2.01
N ALA A 22 -5.83 0.62 -0.72
CA ALA A 22 -6.20 -0.70 -0.22
C ALA A 22 -7.66 -1.00 -0.51
N ARG A 23 -8.52 0.01 -0.35
CA ARG A 23 -9.93 -0.17 -0.67
C ARG A 23 -10.13 -0.44 -2.15
N LEU A 24 -9.44 0.32 -3.00
CA LEU A 24 -9.59 0.17 -4.44
C LEU A 24 -8.99 -1.13 -4.96
N ALA A 25 -8.08 -1.73 -4.21
CA ALA A 25 -7.56 -3.05 -4.59
C ALA A 25 -8.66 -4.11 -4.55
N GLN A 26 -9.74 -3.84 -3.84
CA GLN A 26 -10.87 -4.76 -3.76
C GLN A 26 -11.90 -4.53 -4.85
N GLY A 27 -11.77 -3.44 -5.58
CA GLY A 27 -12.70 -3.12 -6.65
C GLY A 27 -12.92 -1.62 -6.74
N GLU A 28 -13.44 -1.18 -7.87
CA GLU A 28 -13.67 0.24 -8.06
C GLU A 28 -14.71 0.76 -7.07
N ALA A 29 -14.67 2.05 -6.82
CA ALA A 29 -15.58 2.67 -5.86
C ALA A 29 -15.75 4.14 -6.22
N SER A 30 -16.92 4.67 -5.90
CA SER A 30 -17.17 6.09 -6.13
C SER A 30 -16.42 6.94 -5.12
N VAL A 31 -16.27 8.20 -5.41
CA VAL A 31 -15.65 9.12 -4.48
C VAL A 31 -16.38 9.12 -3.15
N THR A 32 -17.72 9.09 -3.22
CA THR A 32 -18.51 9.08 -2.00
C THR A 32 -18.23 7.85 -1.15
N ASP A 33 -18.14 6.69 -1.79
CA ASP A 33 -17.85 5.46 -1.05
C ASP A 33 -16.46 5.49 -0.46
N LEU A 34 -15.50 6.01 -1.21
CA LEU A 34 -14.15 6.10 -0.70
C LEU A 34 -14.05 7.04 0.49
N ALA A 35 -14.86 8.09 0.49
CA ALA A 35 -14.78 9.10 1.53
C ALA A 35 -15.42 8.65 2.83
N GLN A 36 -16.39 7.75 2.78
CA GLN A 36 -17.18 7.40 3.95
C GLN A 36 -16.36 7.09 5.21
N PRO A 37 -15.36 6.22 5.14
CA PRO A 37 -14.63 5.87 6.37
C PRO A 37 -13.86 7.02 6.99
N PHE A 38 -13.63 8.09 6.22
CA PHE A 38 -12.78 9.19 6.70
C PHE A 38 -13.57 10.42 7.12
N LEU A 39 -14.87 10.44 6.86
CA LEU A 39 -15.64 11.67 7.09
C LEU A 39 -15.76 12.07 8.55
N LYS A 40 -15.48 11.16 9.46
CA LYS A 40 -15.48 11.50 10.87
C LYS A 40 -14.36 12.46 11.23
N ASN A 41 -13.22 12.29 10.56
CA ASN A 41 -12.03 13.05 10.92
C ASN A 41 -11.56 13.98 9.83
N MET A 42 -12.21 13.99 8.69
CA MET A 42 -11.68 14.71 7.54
C MET A 42 -12.84 15.19 6.68
N SER A 43 -12.70 16.39 6.14
CA SER A 43 -13.73 16.96 5.29
C SER A 43 -13.67 16.33 3.90
N LEU A 44 -14.77 16.41 3.18
CA LEU A 44 -14.80 15.91 1.81
C LEU A 44 -13.79 16.62 0.91
N PRO A 45 -13.62 17.96 1.00
CA PRO A 45 -12.56 18.57 0.20
C PRO A 45 -11.17 18.04 0.50
N ALA A 46 -10.89 17.71 1.76
CA ALA A 46 -9.59 17.14 2.11
C ALA A 46 -9.40 15.78 1.46
N ILE A 47 -10.46 14.95 1.48
CA ILE A 47 -10.41 13.66 0.82
C ILE A 47 -10.20 13.83 -0.67
N THR A 48 -10.91 14.78 -1.26
CA THR A 48 -10.77 15.04 -2.69
C THR A 48 -9.34 15.42 -3.05
N LYS A 49 -8.68 16.18 -2.19
CA LYS A 49 -7.28 16.51 -2.41
C LYS A 49 -6.41 15.27 -2.42
N HIS A 50 -6.65 14.36 -1.49
CA HIS A 50 -5.89 13.10 -1.47
C HIS A 50 -6.10 12.32 -2.76
N LEU A 51 -7.34 12.29 -3.24
CA LEU A 51 -7.63 11.58 -4.48
C LEU A 51 -6.93 12.22 -5.67
N LYS A 52 -6.84 13.54 -5.67
CA LYS A 52 -6.13 14.23 -6.75
C LYS A 52 -4.64 13.91 -6.75
N VAL A 53 -4.04 13.80 -5.57
CA VAL A 53 -2.65 13.44 -5.46
C VAL A 53 -2.43 12.04 -6.04
N LEU A 54 -3.32 11.11 -5.69
CA LEU A 54 -3.23 9.75 -6.19
C LEU A 54 -3.42 9.69 -7.70
N GLU A 55 -4.36 10.48 -8.20
CA GLU A 55 -4.62 10.51 -9.63
C GLU A 55 -3.44 11.09 -10.40
N LYS A 56 -2.88 12.18 -9.88
CA LYS A 56 -1.73 12.80 -10.52
C LYS A 56 -0.52 11.89 -10.54
N ALA A 57 -0.38 11.07 -9.51
CA ALA A 57 0.71 10.10 -9.47
C ALA A 57 0.47 8.89 -10.36
N GLY A 58 -0.72 8.78 -10.94
CA GLY A 58 -1.04 7.67 -11.81
C GLY A 58 -1.45 6.42 -11.06
N LEU A 59 -1.75 6.53 -9.77
CA LEU A 59 -2.11 5.38 -8.95
C LEU A 59 -3.58 5.04 -9.05
N ILE A 60 -4.41 6.00 -9.40
CA ILE A 60 -5.83 5.75 -9.62
C ILE A 60 -6.25 6.47 -10.89
N THR A 61 -7.34 5.98 -11.47
CA THR A 61 -7.99 6.64 -12.59
C THR A 61 -9.44 6.84 -12.24
N LYS A 62 -10.04 7.86 -12.81
CA LYS A 62 -11.47 8.09 -12.68
C LYS A 62 -12.12 7.90 -14.02
N THR A 63 -13.13 7.04 -14.06
CA THR A 63 -13.90 6.91 -15.28
C THR A 63 -15.00 7.93 -15.28
N ARG A 64 -15.38 8.37 -16.46
CA ARG A 64 -16.47 9.29 -16.59
C ARG A 64 -17.64 8.56 -17.19
N GLU A 65 -18.43 7.98 -16.34
CA GLU A 65 -19.58 7.28 -16.81
C GLU A 65 -20.80 7.92 -16.25
N ALA A 66 -21.39 8.76 -17.04
CA ALA A 66 -22.60 9.44 -16.67
C ALA A 66 -22.41 10.13 -15.34
N GLN A 67 -23.24 9.86 -14.38
CA GLN A 67 -23.19 10.51 -13.09
C GLN A 67 -22.37 9.76 -12.09
N TRP A 68 -22.15 8.49 -12.35
CA TRP A 68 -21.35 7.68 -11.45
C TRP A 68 -19.92 7.72 -11.98
N ARG A 69 -19.03 8.23 -11.21
CA ARG A 69 -17.64 8.37 -11.63
C ARG A 69 -16.76 7.54 -10.72
N PRO A 70 -16.69 6.24 -10.97
CA PRO A 70 -15.89 5.40 -10.07
C PRO A 70 -14.42 5.63 -10.26
N CYS A 71 -13.70 5.45 -9.17
CA CYS A 71 -12.27 5.43 -9.18
C CYS A 71 -11.80 3.99 -9.25
N LYS A 72 -10.71 3.79 -9.97
CA LYS A 72 -10.11 2.47 -10.12
C LYS A 72 -8.65 2.54 -9.77
N LEU A 73 -8.15 1.48 -9.18
CA LEU A 73 -6.71 1.35 -8.97
C LEU A 73 -6.03 1.18 -10.33
N ASN A 74 -4.97 1.91 -10.54
CA ASN A 74 -4.10 1.71 -11.70
C ASN A 74 -2.81 1.08 -11.19
N PRO A 75 -2.61 -0.21 -11.43
CA PRO A 75 -1.46 -0.88 -10.82
C PRO A 75 -0.12 -0.58 -11.46
N GLU A 76 -0.12 0.10 -12.60
CA GLU A 76 1.14 0.34 -13.30
C GLU A 76 2.15 1.14 -12.50
N ALA A 77 1.68 2.19 -11.82
CA ALA A 77 2.60 3.00 -11.03
C ALA A 77 3.17 2.21 -9.87
N LEU A 78 2.35 1.36 -9.26
CA LEU A 78 2.85 0.49 -8.19
C LEU A 78 3.84 -0.52 -8.73
N ARG A 79 3.61 -1.00 -9.94
CA ARG A 79 4.54 -1.93 -10.55
C ARG A 79 5.89 -1.28 -10.79
N ASP A 80 5.88 -0.02 -11.25
CA ASP A 80 7.13 0.71 -11.44
C ASP A 80 7.90 0.83 -10.14
N ALA A 81 7.19 1.13 -9.06
CA ALA A 81 7.84 1.22 -7.75
C ALA A 81 8.38 -0.13 -7.31
N ALA A 82 7.62 -1.19 -7.53
CA ALA A 82 8.07 -2.53 -7.19
C ALA A 82 9.30 -2.92 -8.01
N ASP A 83 9.31 -2.58 -9.28
CA ASP A 83 10.46 -2.86 -10.14
C ASP A 83 11.69 -2.15 -9.66
N TRP A 84 11.52 -0.88 -9.25
CA TRP A 84 12.65 -0.14 -8.73
C TRP A 84 13.18 -0.79 -7.46
N MET A 85 12.28 -1.24 -6.58
CA MET A 85 12.68 -1.88 -5.34
C MET A 85 13.30 -3.24 -5.57
N GLU A 86 13.00 -3.86 -6.69
CA GLU A 86 13.48 -5.19 -6.99
C GLU A 86 15.01 -5.28 -6.98
N GLN A 87 15.69 -4.21 -7.39
CA GLN A 87 17.15 -4.22 -7.42
C GLN A 87 17.74 -4.32 -6.01
N TYR A 88 16.94 -4.08 -4.99
CA TYR A 88 17.40 -4.16 -3.61
C TYR A 88 16.87 -5.39 -2.89
N ARG A 89 16.11 -6.22 -3.59
CA ARG A 89 15.46 -7.36 -2.95
C ARG A 89 16.44 -8.28 -2.26
N MET A 90 17.59 -8.51 -2.88
CA MET A 90 18.60 -9.39 -2.30
C MET A 90 19.01 -8.93 -0.91
N PHE A 91 19.08 -7.62 -0.71
CA PHE A 91 19.53 -7.09 0.57
C PHE A 91 18.57 -7.46 1.70
N TRP A 92 17.28 -7.23 1.47
CA TRP A 92 16.35 -7.52 2.57
C TRP A 92 16.05 -9.02 2.67
N GLU A 93 16.05 -9.75 1.58
CA GLU A 93 15.81 -11.19 1.64
C GLU A 93 16.96 -11.88 2.36
N GLU A 94 18.16 -11.51 2.04
CA GLU A 94 19.30 -12.06 2.77
C GLU A 94 19.20 -11.75 4.25
N SER A 95 18.87 -10.53 4.56
CA SER A 95 18.76 -10.12 5.96
C SER A 95 17.64 -10.89 6.66
N PHE A 96 16.52 -11.04 6.01
CA PHE A 96 15.41 -11.79 6.58
C PHE A 96 15.74 -13.27 6.73
N ASP A 97 16.47 -13.82 5.76
CA ASP A 97 16.89 -15.21 5.85
C ASP A 97 17.82 -15.43 7.02
N ARG A 98 18.74 -14.52 7.25
CA ARG A 98 19.64 -14.61 8.38
C ARG A 98 18.87 -14.50 9.70
N LEU A 99 17.94 -13.59 9.76
CA LEU A 99 17.13 -13.43 10.96
C LEU A 99 16.28 -14.66 11.19
N ASP A 100 15.69 -15.19 10.13
CA ASP A 100 14.85 -16.36 10.22
C ASP A 100 15.67 -17.56 10.73
N ALA A 101 16.88 -17.72 10.22
CA ALA A 101 17.75 -18.79 10.68
C ALA A 101 18.09 -18.62 12.16
N TYR A 102 18.36 -17.38 12.56
CA TYR A 102 18.67 -17.10 13.95
C TYR A 102 17.47 -17.41 14.85
N LEU A 103 16.28 -16.99 14.41
CA LEU A 103 15.08 -17.25 15.20
C LEU A 103 14.78 -18.72 15.31
N LYS A 104 15.05 -19.48 14.27
CA LYS A 104 14.86 -20.92 14.33
C LYS A 104 15.79 -21.55 15.35
N THR A 105 17.02 -21.05 15.40
CA THR A 105 17.98 -21.55 16.38
C THR A 105 17.49 -21.27 17.78
N VAL A 106 17.00 -20.05 18.02
CA VAL A 106 16.49 -19.66 19.32
C VAL A 106 15.28 -20.50 19.69
N ASN A 107 14.36 -20.67 18.76
CA ASN A 107 13.15 -21.44 19.01
C ASN A 107 13.45 -22.91 19.29
N THR A 108 14.43 -23.46 18.58
CA THR A 108 14.82 -24.84 18.81
C THR A 108 15.36 -25.00 20.23
N ALA A 109 16.15 -24.04 20.67
CA ALA A 109 16.68 -24.09 22.04
C ALA A 109 15.54 -24.00 23.04
N LYS A 110 14.56 -23.14 22.81
CA LYS A 110 13.42 -23.03 23.71
C LYS A 110 12.56 -24.27 23.68
N THR A 111 12.35 -24.81 22.51
CA THR A 111 11.54 -26.01 22.38
C THR A 111 12.18 -27.16 23.09
N ALA A 112 13.49 -27.23 23.01
CA ALA A 112 14.19 -28.28 23.70
C ALA A 112 13.95 -28.22 25.20
N LYS A 113 13.70 -27.01 25.69
CA LYS A 113 13.40 -26.87 27.07
C LYS A 113 11.98 -27.01 27.39
N GLY A 114 11.16 -26.77 26.55
CA GLY A 114 9.88 -26.82 26.94
C GLY A 114 8.88 -26.82 25.99
N LYS A 115 8.69 -26.68 25.28
CA LYS A 115 7.73 -26.67 24.54
C LYS A 115 6.99 -25.80 24.09
N LYS A 116 6.58 -25.34 23.57
CA LYS A 116 5.82 -24.54 23.26
C LYS A 116 5.45 -24.30 22.07
N ASP A 117 4.93 -24.03 21.58
CA ASP A 117 4.56 -23.95 20.45
C ASP A 117 3.95 -22.92 20.01
N VAL A 118 3.74 -22.62 19.27
CA VAL A 118 3.29 -21.67 18.87
C VAL A 118 2.74 -21.58 17.78
N SER A 119 2.34 -21.50 17.25
CA SER A 119 1.78 -21.43 16.25
C SER A 119 1.56 -20.78 15.46
N LYS A 120 1.35 -20.31 15.00
CA LYS A 120 1.09 -19.81 14.16
C LYS A 120 1.06 -19.52 13.74
#